data_d23c945d8232f7f4580a2c9043c14ab6
#
_entry.id   d23c945d8232f7f4580a2c9043c14ab6
#
_cell.length_a   1.000
_cell.length_b   1.000
_cell.length_c   1.000
_cell.angle_alpha   90.00
_cell.angle_beta   90.00
_cell.angle_gamma   90.00
#
_symmetry.space_group_name_H-M   'P 1'
#
loop_
_entity.id
_entity.type
_entity.pdbx_description
1 polymer ?
#
loop_
_entity_poly.entity_id
_entity_poly.type
_entity_poly.pdbx_seq_one_letter_code
_entity_poly.pdbx_strand_id
1 'polypeptide(L)'
;MAFLTREQLLVKQELKTEKVKLSTGEVFIRQMNGREKNRFELTLGHWEDDGGDATKQRYIRTLEDFRAKLAVHTLCDKAGVLLLKADDVDILSENMSAADLERIAEAAQKLNAITDLDREKMVKNSGGAPAAVSSSTSA
;
A
#
# COMPACT_ATOMS: atom_id res chain seq x y z
N MET A 1 26.32 -20.28 -4.12
CA MET A 1 24.90 -20.05 -3.82
C MET A 1 24.07 -21.12 -4.48
N ALA A 2 23.19 -21.75 -3.73
CA ALA A 2 22.36 -22.82 -4.28
C ALA A 2 21.08 -22.26 -4.88
N PHE A 3 20.63 -22.88 -5.96
CA PHE A 3 19.34 -22.53 -6.55
C PHE A 3 18.20 -23.17 -5.74
N LEU A 4 17.10 -22.45 -5.63
CA LEU A 4 15.94 -22.95 -4.89
C LEU A 4 15.12 -23.91 -5.74
N THR A 5 14.57 -24.92 -5.10
CA THR A 5 13.66 -25.85 -5.75
C THR A 5 12.24 -25.33 -5.70
N ARG A 6 11.34 -26.00 -6.47
CA ARG A 6 9.91 -25.68 -6.42
C ARG A 6 9.37 -25.76 -5.01
N GLU A 7 9.72 -26.83 -4.29
CA GLU A 7 9.24 -27.06 -2.93
C GLU A 7 9.69 -25.95 -1.99
N GLN A 8 10.93 -25.52 -2.13
CA GLN A 8 11.46 -24.43 -1.30
C GLN A 8 10.80 -23.10 -1.62
N LEU A 9 10.45 -22.85 -2.89
CA LEU A 9 9.78 -21.63 -3.29
C LEU A 9 8.35 -21.55 -2.79
N LEU A 10 7.68 -22.69 -2.60
CA LEU A 10 6.28 -22.72 -2.19
C LEU A 10 6.09 -22.76 -0.68
N VAL A 11 7.18 -22.83 0.07
CA VAL A 11 7.09 -22.77 1.53
C VAL A 11 6.74 -21.35 1.96
N LYS A 12 5.84 -21.23 2.93
CA LYS A 12 5.46 -19.92 3.46
C LYS A 12 6.66 -19.25 4.10
N GLN A 13 6.99 -18.05 3.62
CA GLN A 13 8.07 -17.26 4.20
C GLN A 13 7.57 -16.59 5.48
N GLU A 14 8.47 -16.46 6.43
CA GLU A 14 8.20 -15.69 7.63
C GLU A 14 8.33 -14.21 7.30
N LEU A 15 7.24 -13.46 7.47
CA LEU A 15 7.24 -12.02 7.18
C LEU A 15 7.85 -11.27 8.35
N LYS A 16 8.72 -10.32 8.04
CA LYS A 16 9.38 -9.54 9.08
C LYS A 16 8.41 -8.58 9.73
N THR A 17 8.57 -8.39 11.03
CA THR A 17 7.79 -7.42 11.79
C THR A 17 8.74 -6.37 12.38
N GLU A 18 8.19 -5.21 12.67
CA GLU A 18 8.96 -4.12 13.25
C GLU A 18 8.06 -3.35 14.22
N LYS A 19 8.64 -2.93 15.33
CA LYS A 19 7.93 -2.15 16.34
C LYS A 19 7.99 -0.67 15.95
N VAL A 20 6.86 0.03 16.04
CA VAL A 20 6.77 1.46 15.75
C VAL A 20 6.22 2.18 16.97
N LYS A 21 6.90 3.23 17.38
CA LYS A 21 6.47 4.02 18.53
C LYS A 21 5.58 5.17 18.08
N LEU A 22 4.39 5.23 18.66
CA LEU A 22 3.42 6.28 18.39
C LEU A 22 3.26 7.16 19.63
N SER A 23 2.49 8.25 19.49
CA SER A 23 2.27 9.16 20.60
C SER A 23 1.51 8.50 21.77
N THR A 24 0.66 7.54 21.48
CA THR A 24 -0.19 6.89 22.49
C THR A 24 0.29 5.49 22.89
N GLY A 25 1.32 4.96 22.25
CA GLY A 25 1.80 3.63 22.56
C GLY A 25 2.64 3.07 21.43
N GLU A 26 2.79 1.76 21.42
CA GLU A 26 3.59 1.09 20.40
C GLU A 26 2.71 0.14 19.59
N VAL A 27 3.07 -0.03 18.33
CA VAL A 27 2.40 -0.97 17.43
C VAL A 27 3.45 -1.81 16.72
N PHE A 28 3.04 -2.94 16.18
CA PHE A 28 3.86 -3.71 15.25
C PHE A 28 3.34 -3.51 13.84
N ILE A 29 4.29 -3.45 12.90
CA ILE A 29 3.96 -3.53 11.48
C ILE A 29 4.68 -4.74 10.92
N ARG A 30 4.21 -5.25 9.78
CA ARG A 30 4.86 -6.38 9.13
C ARG A 30 4.93 -6.18 7.62
N GLN A 31 5.78 -6.99 7.00
CA GLN A 31 5.81 -7.05 5.54
C GLN A 31 4.49 -7.58 5.01
N MET A 32 4.12 -7.13 3.83
CA MET A 32 3.00 -7.69 3.10
C MET A 32 3.50 -8.87 2.27
N ASN A 33 2.68 -9.92 2.14
CA ASN A 33 2.97 -10.93 1.14
C ASN A 33 2.53 -10.40 -0.24
N GLY A 34 2.81 -11.18 -1.29
CA GLY A 34 2.52 -10.73 -2.65
C GLY A 34 1.06 -10.39 -2.89
N ARG A 35 0.15 -11.21 -2.34
CA ARG A 35 -1.28 -10.98 -2.51
C ARG A 35 -1.73 -9.72 -1.78
N GLU A 36 -1.22 -9.51 -0.58
CA GLU A 36 -1.56 -8.33 0.21
C GLU A 36 -1.07 -7.07 -0.45
N LYS A 37 0.12 -7.10 -1.02
CA LYS A 37 0.63 -5.94 -1.73
C LYS A 37 -0.20 -5.63 -2.97
N ASN A 38 -0.61 -6.66 -3.71
CA ASN A 38 -1.51 -6.47 -4.85
C ASN A 38 -2.83 -5.84 -4.42
N ARG A 39 -3.41 -6.33 -3.34
CA ARG A 39 -4.66 -5.78 -2.81
C ARG A 39 -4.49 -4.34 -2.37
N PHE A 40 -3.38 -4.05 -1.70
CA PHE A 40 -3.07 -2.68 -1.30
C PHE A 40 -3.01 -1.76 -2.51
N GLU A 41 -2.27 -2.16 -3.54
CA GLU A 41 -2.13 -1.35 -4.75
C GLU A 41 -3.47 -1.11 -5.44
N LEU A 42 -4.35 -2.09 -5.43
CA LEU A 42 -5.69 -1.93 -6.00
C LEU A 42 -6.54 -0.92 -5.24
N THR A 43 -6.26 -0.69 -3.95
CA THR A 43 -7.01 0.32 -3.20
C THR A 43 -6.60 1.75 -3.55
N LEU A 44 -5.53 1.92 -4.33
CA LEU A 44 -5.03 3.24 -4.69
C LEU A 44 -5.72 3.81 -5.92
N GLY A 45 -6.98 3.44 -6.14
CA GLY A 45 -7.72 3.96 -7.26
C GLY A 45 -9.16 3.46 -7.29
N HIS A 46 -9.89 3.91 -8.28
CA HIS A 46 -11.28 3.53 -8.46
C HIS A 46 -11.67 3.70 -9.93
N TRP A 47 -12.79 3.09 -10.31
CA TRP A 47 -13.32 3.20 -11.65
C TRP A 47 -14.32 4.34 -11.73
N GLU A 48 -14.23 5.13 -12.80
CA GLU A 48 -15.15 6.22 -13.06
C GLU A 48 -15.70 6.11 -14.48
N ASP A 49 -16.90 6.62 -14.69
CA ASP A 49 -17.46 6.72 -16.02
C ASP A 49 -16.66 7.73 -16.84
N ASP A 50 -16.46 7.41 -18.12
CA ASP A 50 -15.70 8.25 -19.01
C ASP A 50 -16.63 9.25 -19.71
N GLY A 51 -16.59 10.49 -19.23
CA GLY A 51 -17.24 11.58 -19.92
C GLY A 51 -18.75 11.45 -20.14
N GLY A 52 -19.43 10.76 -19.26
CA GLY A 52 -20.87 10.57 -19.39
C GLY A 52 -21.27 9.34 -20.18
N ASP A 53 -20.33 8.61 -20.72
CA ASP A 53 -20.61 7.36 -21.40
C ASP A 53 -20.52 6.22 -20.40
N ALA A 54 -21.66 5.74 -19.95
CA ALA A 54 -21.72 4.69 -18.91
C ALA A 54 -21.14 3.35 -19.39
N THR A 55 -20.94 3.18 -20.68
CA THR A 55 -20.35 1.93 -21.19
C THR A 55 -18.84 1.96 -21.17
N LYS A 56 -18.23 3.12 -20.92
CA LYS A 56 -16.79 3.27 -20.85
C LYS A 56 -16.41 3.68 -19.46
N GLN A 57 -15.38 3.02 -18.92
CA GLN A 57 -14.87 3.33 -17.59
C GLN A 57 -13.36 3.42 -17.65
N ARG A 58 -12.82 4.29 -16.82
CA ARG A 58 -11.37 4.40 -16.66
C ARG A 58 -11.01 4.28 -15.21
N TYR A 59 -9.81 3.78 -14.97
CA TYR A 59 -9.31 3.58 -13.63
C TYR A 59 -8.49 4.80 -13.22
N ILE A 60 -8.92 5.47 -12.15
CA ILE A 60 -8.26 6.66 -11.62
C ILE A 60 -7.48 6.26 -10.38
N ARG A 61 -6.18 6.49 -10.39
CA ARG A 61 -5.34 6.27 -9.21
C ARG A 61 -5.24 7.53 -8.39
N THR A 62 -5.14 7.35 -7.08
CA THR A 62 -5.07 8.47 -6.15
C THR A 62 -4.25 8.07 -4.92
N LEU A 63 -3.64 9.07 -4.29
CA LEU A 63 -2.96 8.89 -3.01
C LEU A 63 -3.87 9.19 -1.82
N GLU A 64 -5.15 9.41 -2.09
CA GLU A 64 -6.09 9.67 -1.00
C GLU A 64 -6.04 8.53 0.01
N ASP A 65 -5.89 8.88 1.28
CA ASP A 65 -5.79 7.93 2.38
C ASP A 65 -4.66 6.89 2.22
N PHE A 66 -3.62 7.24 1.46
CA PHE A 66 -2.49 6.31 1.23
C PHE A 66 -1.94 5.76 2.54
N ARG A 67 -1.71 6.64 3.51
CA ARG A 67 -1.12 6.25 4.78
C ARG A 67 -2.00 5.26 5.54
N ALA A 68 -3.30 5.55 5.60
CA ALA A 68 -4.23 4.66 6.29
C ALA A 68 -4.40 3.34 5.54
N LYS A 69 -4.43 3.39 4.20
CA LYS A 69 -4.51 2.17 3.40
C LYS A 69 -3.29 1.28 3.63
N LEU A 70 -2.11 1.87 3.68
CA LEU A 70 -0.90 1.10 3.95
C LEU A 70 -0.92 0.57 5.38
N ALA A 71 -1.41 1.36 6.32
CA ALA A 71 -1.50 0.96 7.72
C ALA A 71 -2.39 -0.26 7.91
N VAL A 72 -3.58 -0.28 7.30
CA VAL A 72 -4.48 -1.42 7.49
C VAL A 72 -3.92 -2.71 6.90
N HIS A 73 -3.01 -2.61 5.95
CA HIS A 73 -2.37 -3.78 5.36
C HIS A 73 -1.11 -4.23 6.09
N THR A 74 -0.64 -3.46 7.07
CA THR A 74 0.64 -3.75 7.73
C THR A 74 0.56 -3.79 9.24
N LEU A 75 -0.36 -3.08 9.88
CA LEU A 75 -0.49 -3.11 11.33
C LEU A 75 -0.89 -4.50 11.80
N CYS A 76 -0.11 -5.04 12.73
CA CYS A 76 -0.32 -6.41 13.18
C CYS A 76 -0.09 -6.50 14.69
N ASP A 77 -0.41 -7.66 15.25
CA ASP A 77 -0.07 -7.95 16.62
C ASP A 77 1.35 -8.52 16.70
N LYS A 78 1.79 -8.87 17.90
CA LYS A 78 3.13 -9.41 18.11
C LYS A 78 3.36 -10.70 17.33
N ALA A 79 2.32 -11.44 17.04
CA ALA A 79 2.40 -12.69 16.28
C ALA A 79 2.36 -12.48 14.77
N GLY A 80 2.18 -11.24 14.32
CA GLY A 80 2.13 -10.93 12.91
C GLY A 80 0.75 -11.03 12.29
N VAL A 81 -0.30 -11.13 13.10
CA VAL A 81 -1.67 -11.19 12.60
C VAL A 81 -2.20 -9.76 12.44
N LEU A 82 -2.74 -9.45 11.26
CA LEU A 82 -3.25 -8.10 11.00
C LEU A 82 -4.37 -7.74 11.94
N LEU A 83 -4.32 -6.50 12.46
CA LEU A 83 -5.30 -6.00 13.42
C LEU A 83 -6.50 -5.35 12.77
N LEU A 84 -6.33 -4.81 11.56
CA LEU A 84 -7.34 -3.99 10.92
C LEU A 84 -7.76 -4.61 9.60
N LYS A 85 -8.92 -4.17 9.13
CA LYS A 85 -9.49 -4.62 7.86
C LYS A 85 -9.58 -3.44 6.91
N ALA A 86 -9.77 -3.72 5.62
CA ALA A 86 -9.89 -2.69 4.61
C ALA A 86 -10.98 -1.67 4.96
N ASP A 87 -12.06 -2.11 5.62
CA ASP A 87 -13.15 -1.22 6.01
C ASP A 87 -12.76 -0.20 7.07
N ASP A 88 -11.62 -0.39 7.73
CA ASP A 88 -11.19 0.48 8.81
C ASP A 88 -10.44 1.72 8.33
N VAL A 89 -10.21 1.84 7.02
CA VAL A 89 -9.43 2.96 6.47
C VAL A 89 -10.02 4.31 6.85
N ASP A 90 -11.31 4.49 6.68
CA ASP A 90 -11.94 5.78 6.93
C ASP A 90 -11.86 6.16 8.41
N ILE A 91 -12.14 5.21 9.28
CA ILE A 91 -12.08 5.45 10.72
C ILE A 91 -10.65 5.79 11.15
N LEU A 92 -9.69 5.07 10.62
CA LEU A 92 -8.30 5.30 10.95
C LEU A 92 -7.83 6.67 10.45
N SER A 93 -8.21 7.04 9.23
CA SER A 93 -7.86 8.33 8.65
C SER A 93 -8.43 9.50 9.45
N GLU A 94 -9.64 9.34 9.97
CA GLU A 94 -10.31 10.41 10.70
C GLU A 94 -9.86 10.53 12.14
N ASN A 95 -9.47 9.42 12.75
CA ASN A 95 -9.24 9.39 14.20
C ASN A 95 -7.78 9.40 14.61
N MET A 96 -6.86 8.96 13.77
CA MET A 96 -5.44 8.97 14.10
C MET A 96 -4.79 10.26 13.63
N SER A 97 -3.85 10.78 14.41
CA SER A 97 -3.15 12.01 14.02
C SER A 97 -2.32 11.77 12.75
N ALA A 98 -2.16 12.83 11.97
CA ALA A 98 -1.36 12.76 10.75
C ALA A 98 0.09 12.35 11.07
N ALA A 99 0.62 12.82 12.18
CA ALA A 99 1.99 12.48 12.56
C ALA A 99 2.15 11.00 12.85
N ASP A 100 1.20 10.40 13.57
CA ASP A 100 1.27 8.97 13.86
C ASP A 100 1.05 8.13 12.61
N LEU A 101 0.10 8.53 11.75
CA LEU A 101 -0.09 7.83 10.47
C LEU A 101 1.16 7.90 9.60
N GLU A 102 1.85 9.04 9.61
CA GLU A 102 3.07 9.18 8.84
C GLU A 102 4.17 8.27 9.38
N ARG A 103 4.30 8.15 10.70
CA ARG A 103 5.28 7.24 11.29
C ARG A 103 5.04 5.80 10.88
N ILE A 104 3.78 5.38 10.92
CA ILE A 104 3.42 4.02 10.48
C ILE A 104 3.74 3.85 9.00
N ALA A 105 3.33 4.81 8.18
CA ALA A 105 3.53 4.72 6.74
C ALA A 105 5.01 4.69 6.37
N GLU A 106 5.81 5.53 6.99
CA GLU A 106 7.26 5.54 6.72
C GLU A 106 7.90 4.21 7.08
N ALA A 107 7.58 3.68 8.25
CA ALA A 107 8.12 2.39 8.68
C ALA A 107 7.65 1.27 7.78
N ALA A 108 6.38 1.28 7.41
CA ALA A 108 5.81 0.26 6.52
C ALA A 108 6.42 0.34 5.11
N GLN A 109 6.67 1.55 4.60
CA GLN A 109 7.32 1.71 3.31
C GLN A 109 8.73 1.12 3.32
N LYS A 110 9.50 1.42 4.36
CA LYS A 110 10.85 0.87 4.49
C LYS A 110 10.83 -0.64 4.57
N LEU A 111 9.97 -1.18 5.42
CA LEU A 111 9.90 -2.62 5.64
C LEU A 111 9.47 -3.38 4.40
N ASN A 112 8.65 -2.75 3.56
CA ASN A 112 8.15 -3.35 2.33
C ASN A 112 8.90 -2.88 1.10
N ALA A 113 10.01 -2.17 1.27
CA ALA A 113 10.84 -1.66 0.19
C ALA A 113 10.06 -0.80 -0.82
N ILE A 114 9.11 -0.01 -0.31
CA ILE A 114 8.37 0.96 -1.11
C ILE A 114 9.04 2.31 -0.94
N THR A 115 9.69 2.81 -1.97
CA THR A 115 10.36 4.11 -1.92
C THR A 115 9.34 5.22 -2.22
N ASP A 116 9.74 6.46 -1.95
CA ASP A 116 8.90 7.60 -2.32
C ASP A 116 8.71 7.66 -3.84
N LEU A 117 9.71 7.26 -4.59
CA LEU A 117 9.59 7.19 -6.05
C LEU A 117 8.58 6.12 -6.46
N ASP A 118 8.57 4.97 -5.78
CA ASP A 118 7.58 3.93 -6.03
C ASP A 118 6.18 4.43 -5.74
N ARG A 119 6.04 5.18 -4.64
CA ARG A 119 4.77 5.77 -4.26
C ARG A 119 4.24 6.70 -5.36
N GLU A 120 5.11 7.54 -5.91
CA GLU A 120 4.74 8.41 -7.02
C GLU A 120 4.35 7.62 -8.26
N LYS A 121 5.11 6.56 -8.57
CA LYS A 121 4.82 5.72 -9.73
C LYS A 121 3.47 5.01 -9.62
N MET A 122 3.08 4.63 -8.43
CA MET A 122 1.78 4.00 -8.21
C MET A 122 0.64 4.90 -8.67
N VAL A 123 0.83 6.21 -8.60
CA VAL A 123 -0.17 7.16 -9.07
C VAL A 123 0.03 7.49 -10.54
N LYS A 124 1.26 7.76 -10.95
CA LYS A 124 1.55 8.17 -12.32
C LYS A 124 1.25 7.11 -13.36
N ASN A 125 1.39 5.86 -12.98
CA ASN A 125 1.12 4.75 -13.88
C ASN A 125 -0.35 4.39 -13.93
N SER A 126 -1.22 5.34 -13.61
CA SER A 126 -2.65 5.10 -13.75
C SER A 126 -2.95 4.88 -15.23
N GLY A 127 -3.72 3.88 -15.48
CA GLY A 127 -3.85 3.32 -16.81
C GLY A 127 -4.43 4.20 -17.86
N GLY A 128 -4.92 5.30 -17.60
CA GLY A 128 -5.51 6.10 -18.62
C GLY A 128 -4.60 7.08 -19.27
N ALA A 129 -3.49 7.32 -18.76
CA ALA A 129 -2.75 8.44 -19.24
C ALA A 129 -1.83 8.02 -20.36
N PRO A 130 -2.16 8.33 -21.48
CA PRO A 130 -1.21 8.06 -22.50
C PRO A 130 -0.09 9.04 -22.43
N ALA A 131 -0.14 9.31 -22.25
CA ALA A 131 0.55 9.91 -22.14
C ALA A 131 1.40 10.20 -21.51
N ALA A 132 1.06 9.90 -21.61
CA ALA A 132 1.63 10.12 -21.21
C ALA A 132 2.51 10.60 -21.19
N VAL A 133 2.22 10.74 -21.56
CA VAL A 133 2.76 11.16 -21.55
C VAL A 133 3.64 11.76 -21.25
N SER A 134 3.59 11.84 -21.41
CA SER A 134 4.22 12.25 -21.24
C SER A 134 5.08 12.63 -20.79
N SER A 135 4.83 12.51 -20.80
CA SER A 135 5.48 12.81 -20.40
C SER A 135 6.49 12.84 -20.20
N SER A 136 6.35 12.58 -20.43
CA SER A 136 7.14 12.50 -20.24
C SER A 136 8.10 12.90 -20.29
N THR A 137 8.12 13.05 -20.43
CA THR A 137 8.95 13.34 -20.40
C THR A 137 9.59 13.98 -19.92
N SER A 138 9.48 14.21 -19.86
CA SER A 138 10.13 14.78 -19.42
C SER A 138 10.82 15.00 -18.88
N ALA A 139 10.97 14.92 -19.13
CA ALA A 139 11.66 15.19 -18.73
C ALA A 139 12.39 15.28 -18.21
#